data_8e94f0db6b8b663d1434fcd6c8a125b9
#
_entry.id   8e94f0db6b8b663d1434fcd6c8a125b9
#
_cell.length_a   1.000
_cell.length_b   1.000
_cell.length_c   1.000
_cell.angle_alpha   90.00
_cell.angle_beta   90.00
_cell.angle_gamma   90.00
#
_symmetry.space_group_name_H-M   'P 1'
#
loop_
_entity.id
_entity.type
_entity.pdbx_description
1 polymer ?
#
loop_
_entity_poly.entity_id
_entity_poly.type
_entity_poly.pdbx_seq_one_letter_code
_entity_poly.pdbx_strand_id
1 'polypeptide(L)'
;MIKICALGNFTIKDTETGVCLEDENLRSDMIKKLVTYLVMHRSHPVPIQELFGALWQEDESENPAGALKNLTYRLRVTLKKSFGDTDFVLTCSGAYAWNPQVETEVDAEVFEALVKKAKAIKEPEEAIKTFEEACALFRGEFLEKCADRHWMVTSATYYHSMYLTAVKRLSALYLKTERYSEAENLCSHALRFDDVDEQIYCDLIRSLLKQGKNDLAVKNFDHAKKVLQEALGIKGTKKFAEVEKDILKINKGSAVENLDIIQNEIVEKDDADGAYFVGYPVFKELYRIEARKMSRIGEAAHILLLTAELGEGVDDSNERAKRFLIKQAMGQLEKAIRRSLRMGDLAARYSDTQFVVFLPTCTYESTKVIAKRVITDFKSLQRSKRVVVHSQMEQVTRKASRLVE
;
A
#
# COMPACT_ATOMS: atom_id res chain seq x y z
N MET A 1 -23.18 23.00 -21.77
CA MET A 1 -21.78 22.73 -21.36
C MET A 1 -21.64 21.24 -21.01
N ILE A 2 -20.62 20.60 -21.56
CA ILE A 2 -20.34 19.16 -21.28
C ILE A 2 -19.33 19.07 -20.14
N LYS A 3 -19.67 18.30 -19.11
CA LYS A 3 -18.78 18.00 -17.98
C LYS A 3 -18.37 16.54 -18.04
N ILE A 4 -17.07 16.28 -18.00
CA ILE A 4 -16.48 14.95 -18.00
C ILE A 4 -15.82 14.71 -16.63
N CYS A 5 -16.27 13.65 -15.96
CA CYS A 5 -15.66 13.18 -14.73
C CYS A 5 -14.78 11.99 -15.04
N ALA A 6 -13.49 12.10 -14.76
CA ALA A 6 -12.47 11.08 -14.99
C ALA A 6 -11.76 10.66 -13.70
N LEU A 7 -11.95 11.39 -12.60
CA LEU A 7 -11.44 11.06 -11.27
C LEU A 7 -12.46 10.20 -10.51
N GLY A 8 -12.31 8.89 -10.61
CA GLY A 8 -13.23 7.88 -10.09
C GLY A 8 -14.15 7.30 -11.17
N ASN A 9 -15.45 7.22 -10.89
CA ASN A 9 -16.40 6.71 -11.87
C ASN A 9 -16.52 7.64 -13.07
N PHE A 10 -16.27 7.10 -14.26
CA PHE A 10 -16.30 7.87 -15.50
C PHE A 10 -17.74 8.27 -15.86
N THR A 11 -17.97 9.57 -16.08
CA THR A 11 -19.27 10.08 -16.54
C THR A 11 -19.10 11.25 -17.51
N ILE A 12 -20.05 11.36 -18.45
CA ILE A 12 -20.19 12.54 -19.33
C ILE A 12 -21.58 13.12 -19.07
N LYS A 13 -21.64 14.36 -18.64
CA LYS A 13 -22.91 15.03 -18.28
C LYS A 13 -23.07 16.34 -19.05
N ASP A 14 -24.23 16.55 -19.61
CA ASP A 14 -24.65 17.88 -20.06
C ASP A 14 -25.27 18.63 -18.88
N THR A 15 -24.69 19.76 -18.52
CA THR A 15 -25.15 20.57 -17.38
C THR A 15 -26.43 21.32 -17.64
N GLU A 16 -26.82 21.54 -18.91
CA GLU A 16 -28.01 22.27 -19.31
C GLU A 16 -29.24 21.36 -19.31
N THR A 17 -29.12 20.18 -19.91
CA THR A 17 -30.21 19.21 -19.99
C THR A 17 -30.28 18.27 -18.79
N GLY A 18 -29.18 18.15 -18.01
CA GLY A 18 -29.05 17.22 -16.90
C GLY A 18 -28.82 15.77 -17.34
N VAL A 19 -28.78 15.47 -18.64
CA VAL A 19 -28.51 14.12 -19.15
C VAL A 19 -27.11 13.68 -18.76
N CYS A 20 -27.00 12.47 -18.22
CA CYS A 20 -25.74 11.86 -17.80
C CYS A 20 -25.54 10.51 -18.48
N LEU A 21 -24.38 10.34 -19.11
CA LEU A 21 -23.88 9.05 -19.58
C LEU A 21 -22.92 8.51 -18.51
N GLU A 22 -23.33 7.42 -17.88
CA GLU A 22 -22.53 6.71 -16.90
C GLU A 22 -21.70 5.60 -17.57
N ASP A 23 -20.74 5.07 -16.83
CA ASP A 23 -19.83 4.01 -17.25
C ASP A 23 -20.55 2.83 -17.92
N GLU A 24 -21.67 2.38 -17.34
CA GLU A 24 -22.47 1.26 -17.85
C GLU A 24 -23.12 1.56 -19.22
N ASN A 25 -23.46 2.82 -19.49
CA ASN A 25 -24.09 3.24 -20.72
C ASN A 25 -23.13 3.32 -21.91
N LEU A 26 -21.84 3.58 -21.64
CA LEU A 26 -20.80 3.65 -22.67
C LEU A 26 -20.39 2.27 -23.21
N ARG A 27 -20.61 1.19 -22.42
CA ARG A 27 -20.43 -0.23 -22.78
C ARG A 27 -19.07 -0.57 -23.44
N SER A 28 -18.06 0.29 -23.33
CA SER A 28 -16.77 0.08 -23.98
C SER A 28 -15.69 0.96 -23.38
N ASP A 29 -14.69 0.33 -22.78
CA ASP A 29 -13.51 1.03 -22.25
C ASP A 29 -12.77 1.79 -23.34
N MET A 30 -12.77 1.27 -24.57
CA MET A 30 -12.14 1.93 -25.70
C MET A 30 -12.82 3.27 -26.06
N ILE A 31 -14.15 3.40 -25.89
CA ILE A 31 -14.86 4.66 -26.08
C ILE A 31 -14.44 5.67 -25.01
N LYS A 32 -14.34 5.24 -23.74
CA LYS A 32 -13.87 6.09 -22.64
C LYS A 32 -12.43 6.60 -22.89
N LYS A 33 -11.55 5.68 -23.29
CA LYS A 33 -10.16 6.02 -23.64
C LYS A 33 -10.12 7.06 -24.77
N LEU A 34 -10.85 6.82 -25.85
CA LEU A 34 -10.88 7.73 -27.01
C LEU A 34 -11.44 9.11 -26.64
N VAL A 35 -12.60 9.18 -25.96
CA VAL A 35 -13.19 10.47 -25.60
C VAL A 35 -12.29 11.24 -24.65
N THR A 36 -11.76 10.57 -23.61
CA THR A 36 -10.85 11.23 -22.65
C THR A 36 -9.60 11.73 -23.34
N TYR A 37 -8.99 10.92 -24.22
CA TYR A 37 -7.79 11.33 -24.93
C TYR A 37 -8.05 12.56 -25.81
N LEU A 38 -9.13 12.55 -26.61
CA LEU A 38 -9.50 13.69 -27.46
C LEU A 38 -9.81 14.95 -26.66
N VAL A 39 -10.48 14.80 -25.50
CA VAL A 39 -10.84 15.95 -24.66
C VAL A 39 -9.61 16.53 -23.95
N MET A 40 -8.73 15.70 -23.42
CA MET A 40 -7.49 16.15 -22.79
C MET A 40 -6.54 16.85 -23.78
N HIS A 41 -6.64 16.51 -25.08
CA HIS A 41 -5.85 17.13 -26.17
C HIS A 41 -6.68 18.08 -27.06
N ARG A 42 -7.81 18.60 -26.55
CA ARG A 42 -8.75 19.41 -27.37
C ARG A 42 -8.20 20.72 -27.91
N SER A 43 -7.03 21.13 -27.46
CA SER A 43 -6.34 22.33 -27.96
C SER A 43 -5.87 22.22 -29.41
N HIS A 44 -5.76 21.00 -29.95
CA HIS A 44 -5.30 20.72 -31.33
C HIS A 44 -5.88 19.41 -31.85
N PRO A 45 -5.97 19.22 -33.17
CA PRO A 45 -6.34 17.94 -33.76
C PRO A 45 -5.28 16.87 -33.43
N VAL A 46 -5.73 15.69 -33.02
CA VAL A 46 -4.89 14.53 -32.62
C VAL A 46 -4.66 13.66 -33.87
N PRO A 47 -3.42 13.44 -34.29
CA PRO A 47 -3.10 12.58 -35.43
C PRO A 47 -3.56 11.13 -35.24
N ILE A 48 -4.00 10.50 -36.32
CA ILE A 48 -4.48 9.10 -36.29
C ILE A 48 -3.38 8.16 -35.75
N GLN A 49 -2.12 8.38 -36.08
CA GLN A 49 -0.99 7.57 -35.61
C GLN A 49 -0.81 7.68 -34.10
N GLU A 50 -0.99 8.88 -33.55
CA GLU A 50 -0.93 9.12 -32.10
C GLU A 50 -2.10 8.41 -31.38
N LEU A 51 -3.30 8.44 -31.95
CA LEU A 51 -4.45 7.72 -31.42
C LEU A 51 -4.23 6.20 -31.44
N PHE A 52 -3.51 5.65 -32.42
CA PHE A 52 -3.17 4.22 -32.41
C PHE A 52 -2.31 3.88 -31.19
N GLY A 53 -1.23 4.60 -30.94
CA GLY A 53 -0.38 4.39 -29.77
C GLY A 53 -1.08 4.63 -28.43
N ALA A 54 -2.04 5.58 -28.40
CA ALA A 54 -2.80 5.88 -27.19
C ALA A 54 -3.85 4.81 -26.87
N LEU A 55 -4.43 4.14 -27.86
CA LEU A 55 -5.57 3.25 -27.68
C LEU A 55 -5.19 1.78 -27.70
N TRP A 56 -4.24 1.34 -28.55
CA TRP A 56 -3.84 -0.04 -28.71
C TRP A 56 -2.36 -0.26 -28.37
N GLN A 57 -2.01 -1.48 -27.95
CA GLN A 57 -0.60 -1.91 -27.94
C GLN A 57 -0.17 -2.31 -29.36
N GLU A 58 1.14 -2.36 -29.60
CA GLU A 58 1.67 -2.96 -30.80
C GLU A 58 1.12 -4.38 -30.92
N ASP A 59 0.57 -4.73 -32.11
CA ASP A 59 -0.03 -6.02 -32.42
C ASP A 59 -1.43 -6.35 -31.82
N GLU A 60 -2.10 -5.45 -31.11
CA GLU A 60 -3.47 -5.70 -30.62
C GLU A 60 -4.56 -5.61 -31.70
N SER A 61 -4.26 -5.05 -32.87
CA SER A 61 -5.24 -4.90 -33.95
C SER A 61 -4.61 -5.13 -35.32
N GLU A 62 -5.16 -6.08 -36.08
CA GLU A 62 -4.75 -6.33 -37.46
C GLU A 62 -5.11 -5.17 -38.42
N ASN A 63 -6.10 -4.34 -38.06
CA ASN A 63 -6.53 -3.18 -38.84
C ASN A 63 -6.86 -1.98 -37.92
N PRO A 64 -5.85 -1.29 -37.36
CA PRO A 64 -6.07 -0.18 -36.45
C PRO A 64 -6.87 0.98 -37.06
N ALA A 65 -6.69 1.23 -38.36
CA ALA A 65 -7.39 2.31 -39.06
C ALA A 65 -8.91 2.04 -39.15
N GLY A 66 -9.30 0.82 -39.49
CA GLY A 66 -10.69 0.38 -39.51
C GLY A 66 -11.30 0.37 -38.11
N ALA A 67 -10.55 -0.12 -37.12
CA ALA A 67 -10.96 -0.14 -35.73
C ALA A 67 -11.21 1.26 -35.17
N LEU A 68 -10.30 2.22 -35.41
CA LEU A 68 -10.44 3.61 -34.98
C LEU A 68 -11.64 4.30 -35.65
N LYS A 69 -11.84 4.08 -36.97
CA LYS A 69 -12.99 4.64 -37.70
C LYS A 69 -14.30 4.15 -37.10
N ASN A 70 -14.42 2.84 -36.82
CA ASN A 70 -15.59 2.27 -36.20
C ASN A 70 -15.80 2.79 -34.77
N LEU A 71 -14.73 2.87 -33.98
CA LEU A 71 -14.77 3.40 -32.61
C LEU A 71 -15.24 4.85 -32.56
N THR A 72 -14.70 5.68 -33.46
CA THR A 72 -15.09 7.10 -33.61
C THR A 72 -16.55 7.22 -34.06
N TYR A 73 -17.00 6.38 -34.99
CA TYR A 73 -18.40 6.35 -35.39
C TYR A 73 -19.32 6.00 -34.23
N ARG A 74 -18.99 4.94 -33.45
CA ARG A 74 -19.77 4.56 -32.28
C ARG A 74 -19.81 5.67 -31.22
N LEU A 75 -18.68 6.33 -30.96
CA LEU A 75 -18.61 7.47 -30.04
C LEU A 75 -19.56 8.60 -30.50
N ARG A 76 -19.50 8.99 -31.77
CA ARG A 76 -20.39 10.03 -32.34
C ARG A 76 -21.88 9.67 -32.19
N VAL A 77 -22.24 8.43 -32.54
CA VAL A 77 -23.63 7.96 -32.42
C VAL A 77 -24.07 8.00 -30.95
N THR A 78 -23.24 7.58 -30.03
CA THR A 78 -23.55 7.57 -28.59
C THR A 78 -23.76 9.00 -28.09
N LEU A 79 -22.85 9.91 -28.40
CA LEU A 79 -22.94 11.31 -27.95
C LEU A 79 -24.15 12.04 -28.56
N LYS A 80 -24.40 11.89 -29.89
CA LYS A 80 -25.57 12.46 -30.55
C LYS A 80 -26.88 11.94 -29.99
N LYS A 81 -26.97 10.65 -29.71
CA LYS A 81 -28.17 10.04 -29.10
C LYS A 81 -28.47 10.62 -27.73
N SER A 82 -27.47 10.93 -26.94
CA SER A 82 -27.62 11.37 -25.55
C SER A 82 -27.72 12.90 -25.41
N PHE A 83 -26.95 13.64 -26.19
CA PHE A 83 -26.80 15.09 -26.03
C PHE A 83 -27.30 15.92 -27.23
N GLY A 84 -28.00 15.28 -28.17
CA GLY A 84 -28.57 15.97 -29.33
C GLY A 84 -27.62 15.99 -30.54
N ASP A 85 -28.09 16.59 -31.65
CA ASP A 85 -27.41 16.54 -32.95
C ASP A 85 -26.24 17.53 -33.05
N THR A 86 -25.31 17.44 -32.11
CA THR A 86 -24.06 18.20 -32.10
C THR A 86 -22.92 17.30 -32.55
N ASP A 87 -22.03 17.87 -33.39
CA ASP A 87 -20.81 17.20 -33.81
C ASP A 87 -19.72 17.36 -32.72
N PHE A 88 -19.67 16.42 -31.79
CA PHE A 88 -18.72 16.42 -30.69
C PHE A 88 -17.28 16.09 -31.15
N VAL A 89 -17.13 15.23 -32.15
CA VAL A 89 -15.83 14.81 -32.69
C VAL A 89 -15.74 15.15 -34.16
N LEU A 90 -14.79 16.00 -34.52
CA LEU A 90 -14.53 16.42 -35.88
C LEU A 90 -13.52 15.48 -36.55
N THR A 91 -13.65 15.34 -37.89
CA THR A 91 -12.62 14.71 -38.73
C THR A 91 -11.81 15.78 -39.41
N CYS A 92 -10.52 15.78 -39.16
CA CYS A 92 -9.54 16.63 -39.83
C CYS A 92 -8.70 15.82 -40.82
N SER A 93 -7.89 16.45 -41.67
CA SER A 93 -6.99 15.73 -42.57
C SER A 93 -5.97 14.90 -41.77
N GLY A 94 -6.15 13.56 -41.75
CA GLY A 94 -5.27 12.62 -41.01
C GLY A 94 -5.36 12.68 -39.48
N ALA A 95 -6.42 13.32 -38.94
CA ALA A 95 -6.57 13.52 -37.50
C ALA A 95 -8.04 13.54 -37.07
N TYR A 96 -8.27 13.36 -35.74
CA TYR A 96 -9.55 13.65 -35.11
C TYR A 96 -9.39 14.75 -34.05
N ALA A 97 -10.43 15.54 -33.83
CA ALA A 97 -10.43 16.57 -32.80
C ALA A 97 -11.73 16.53 -31.99
N TRP A 98 -11.64 16.85 -30.71
CA TRP A 98 -12.82 17.27 -29.96
C TRP A 98 -13.27 18.65 -30.50
N ASN A 99 -14.56 18.83 -30.68
CA ASN A 99 -15.08 20.08 -31.26
C ASN A 99 -14.86 21.26 -30.28
N PRO A 100 -14.04 22.25 -30.64
CA PRO A 100 -13.73 23.40 -29.78
C PRO A 100 -14.94 24.31 -29.52
N GLN A 101 -16.02 24.18 -30.30
CA GLN A 101 -17.28 24.92 -30.05
C GLN A 101 -18.10 24.27 -28.92
N VAL A 102 -17.79 23.05 -28.55
CA VAL A 102 -18.44 22.37 -27.39
C VAL A 102 -17.71 22.78 -26.14
N GLU A 103 -18.34 23.67 -25.36
CA GLU A 103 -17.83 24.04 -24.04
C GLU A 103 -17.71 22.80 -23.17
N THR A 104 -16.49 22.48 -22.74
CA THR A 104 -16.18 21.22 -22.06
C THR A 104 -15.30 21.47 -20.83
N GLU A 105 -15.76 20.97 -19.70
CA GLU A 105 -15.05 20.96 -18.42
C GLU A 105 -14.64 19.52 -18.07
N VAL A 106 -13.41 19.34 -17.60
CA VAL A 106 -12.90 18.04 -17.10
C VAL A 106 -12.56 18.18 -15.63
N ASP A 107 -13.11 17.31 -14.80
CA ASP A 107 -12.90 17.36 -13.35
C ASP A 107 -11.42 17.29 -12.94
N ALA A 108 -10.61 16.50 -13.66
CA ALA A 108 -9.17 16.40 -13.45
C ALA A 108 -8.42 17.72 -13.67
N GLU A 109 -8.81 18.49 -14.70
CA GLU A 109 -8.22 19.82 -14.99
C GLU A 109 -8.67 20.86 -13.95
N VAL A 110 -9.95 20.83 -13.56
CA VAL A 110 -10.49 21.71 -12.51
C VAL A 110 -9.80 21.41 -11.17
N PHE A 111 -9.64 20.12 -10.85
CA PHE A 111 -8.91 19.68 -9.66
C PHE A 111 -7.47 20.23 -9.65
N GLU A 112 -6.76 20.09 -10.76
CA GLU A 112 -5.37 20.61 -10.90
C GLU A 112 -5.33 22.12 -10.71
N ALA A 113 -6.25 22.84 -11.34
CA ALA A 113 -6.32 24.31 -11.26
C ALA A 113 -6.61 24.76 -9.82
N LEU A 114 -7.54 24.10 -9.11
CA LEU A 114 -7.88 24.39 -7.71
C LEU A 114 -6.70 24.10 -6.78
N VAL A 115 -6.00 22.98 -6.94
CA VAL A 115 -4.82 22.65 -6.13
C VAL A 115 -3.70 23.66 -6.35
N LYS A 116 -3.46 24.11 -7.60
CA LYS A 116 -2.47 25.15 -7.91
C LYS A 116 -2.87 26.48 -7.28
N LYS A 117 -4.16 26.85 -7.39
CA LYS A 117 -4.70 28.08 -6.78
C LYS A 117 -4.56 28.05 -5.28
N ALA A 118 -4.99 26.97 -4.62
CA ALA A 118 -4.94 26.82 -3.16
C ALA A 118 -3.52 26.91 -2.60
N LYS A 119 -2.51 26.40 -3.33
CA LYS A 119 -1.09 26.49 -2.95
C LYS A 119 -0.57 27.95 -2.94
N ALA A 120 -1.15 28.84 -3.75
CA ALA A 120 -0.75 30.25 -3.83
C ALA A 120 -1.46 31.15 -2.81
N ILE A 121 -2.56 30.72 -2.22
CA ILE A 121 -3.34 31.44 -1.24
C ILE A 121 -2.58 31.50 0.08
N LYS A 122 -2.46 32.69 0.66
CA LYS A 122 -1.78 32.92 1.96
C LYS A 122 -2.75 32.88 3.13
N GLU A 123 -3.99 33.29 2.90
CA GLU A 123 -5.02 33.30 3.94
C GLU A 123 -5.49 31.85 4.23
N PRO A 124 -5.36 31.38 5.48
CA PRO A 124 -5.64 29.98 5.82
C PRO A 124 -7.07 29.53 5.50
N GLU A 125 -8.08 30.35 5.82
CA GLU A 125 -9.49 29.97 5.61
C GLU A 125 -9.85 29.88 4.12
N GLU A 126 -9.33 30.79 3.30
CA GLU A 126 -9.53 30.75 1.85
C GLU A 126 -8.78 29.55 1.23
N ALA A 127 -7.57 29.27 1.71
CA ALA A 127 -6.82 28.09 1.27
C ALA A 127 -7.54 26.79 1.64
N ILE A 128 -8.06 26.68 2.86
CA ILE A 128 -8.85 25.52 3.32
C ILE A 128 -10.02 25.30 2.37
N LYS A 129 -10.86 26.31 2.16
CA LYS A 129 -12.04 26.22 1.28
C LYS A 129 -11.65 25.75 -0.13
N THR A 130 -10.58 26.31 -0.70
CA THR A 130 -10.16 25.95 -2.06
C THR A 130 -9.59 24.52 -2.11
N PHE A 131 -8.87 24.06 -1.07
CA PHE A 131 -8.42 22.67 -0.98
C PHE A 131 -9.60 21.69 -0.74
N GLU A 132 -10.60 22.07 0.04
CA GLU A 132 -11.84 21.29 0.23
C GLU A 132 -12.55 21.06 -1.10
N GLU A 133 -12.73 22.15 -1.89
CA GLU A 133 -13.30 22.08 -3.24
C GLU A 133 -12.50 21.16 -4.15
N ALA A 134 -11.17 21.26 -4.11
CA ALA A 134 -10.30 20.37 -4.88
C ALA A 134 -10.43 18.91 -4.45
N CYS A 135 -10.30 18.61 -3.17
CA CYS A 135 -10.37 17.24 -2.66
C CYS A 135 -11.72 16.58 -2.91
N ALA A 136 -12.82 17.34 -2.93
CA ALA A 136 -14.16 16.84 -3.25
C ALA A 136 -14.32 16.36 -4.70
N LEU A 137 -13.46 16.82 -5.62
CA LEU A 137 -13.44 16.35 -7.00
C LEU A 137 -12.74 15.00 -7.16
N PHE A 138 -11.79 14.66 -6.27
CA PHE A 138 -11.08 13.38 -6.31
C PHE A 138 -11.92 12.29 -5.63
N ARG A 139 -12.64 11.53 -6.44
CA ARG A 139 -13.56 10.46 -5.99
C ARG A 139 -12.97 9.07 -6.18
N GLY A 140 -11.81 8.97 -6.81
CA GLY A 140 -11.10 7.75 -7.14
C GLY A 140 -10.00 8.03 -8.15
N GLU A 141 -9.25 7.00 -8.53
CA GLU A 141 -8.15 7.10 -9.48
C GLU A 141 -8.62 7.52 -10.87
N PHE A 142 -7.74 8.19 -11.60
CA PHE A 142 -8.01 8.61 -12.97
C PHE A 142 -8.24 7.40 -13.87
N LEU A 143 -9.43 7.30 -14.45
CA LEU A 143 -9.87 6.19 -15.32
C LEU A 143 -9.58 4.80 -14.73
N GLU A 144 -9.78 4.62 -13.43
CA GLU A 144 -9.38 3.43 -12.63
C GLU A 144 -9.66 2.10 -13.32
N LYS A 145 -10.87 1.93 -13.91
CA LYS A 145 -11.30 0.66 -14.51
C LYS A 145 -10.65 0.34 -15.86
N CYS A 146 -9.95 1.29 -16.48
CA CYS A 146 -9.39 1.13 -17.82
C CYS A 146 -7.96 1.65 -17.97
N ALA A 147 -7.24 1.85 -16.86
CA ALA A 147 -5.87 2.37 -16.83
C ALA A 147 -4.82 1.32 -17.24
N ASP A 148 -4.86 0.86 -18.50
CA ASP A 148 -3.95 -0.13 -19.07
C ASP A 148 -2.93 0.46 -20.07
N ARG A 149 -2.96 1.77 -20.30
CA ARG A 149 -2.07 2.47 -21.23
C ARG A 149 -1.11 3.39 -20.50
N HIS A 150 0.08 3.56 -21.06
CA HIS A 150 1.14 4.35 -20.41
C HIS A 150 0.68 5.77 -20.05
N TRP A 151 -0.02 6.47 -20.97
CA TRP A 151 -0.51 7.81 -20.70
C TRP A 151 -1.54 7.86 -19.55
N MET A 152 -2.40 6.82 -19.43
CA MET A 152 -3.38 6.75 -18.35
C MET A 152 -2.70 6.46 -17.02
N VAL A 153 -1.75 5.53 -16.99
CA VAL A 153 -0.96 5.23 -15.79
C VAL A 153 -0.19 6.48 -15.33
N THR A 154 0.42 7.19 -16.27
CA THR A 154 1.14 8.45 -15.98
C THR A 154 0.19 9.51 -15.43
N SER A 155 -0.98 9.69 -16.04
CA SER A 155 -2.00 10.65 -15.57
C SER A 155 -2.56 10.25 -14.21
N ALA A 156 -2.86 8.96 -14.00
CA ALA A 156 -3.34 8.45 -12.72
C ALA A 156 -2.31 8.72 -11.60
N THR A 157 -1.04 8.38 -11.83
CA THR A 157 0.05 8.65 -10.88
C THR A 157 0.20 10.15 -10.60
N TYR A 158 0.07 11.00 -11.62
CA TYR A 158 0.14 12.45 -11.48
C TYR A 158 -0.98 13.00 -10.59
N TYR A 159 -2.24 12.66 -10.89
CA TYR A 159 -3.39 13.13 -10.11
C TYR A 159 -3.43 12.53 -8.71
N HIS A 160 -3.06 11.28 -8.54
CA HIS A 160 -2.90 10.63 -7.24
C HIS A 160 -1.88 11.37 -6.35
N SER A 161 -0.67 11.62 -6.86
CA SER A 161 0.37 12.36 -6.15
C SER A 161 -0.06 13.79 -5.81
N MET A 162 -0.82 14.43 -6.71
CA MET A 162 -1.38 15.75 -6.48
C MET A 162 -2.44 15.74 -5.39
N TYR A 163 -3.30 14.70 -5.35
CA TYR A 163 -4.31 14.50 -4.30
C TYR A 163 -3.66 14.34 -2.93
N LEU A 164 -2.69 13.43 -2.80
CA LEU A 164 -1.96 13.26 -1.52
C LEU A 164 -1.27 14.55 -1.07
N THR A 165 -0.75 15.33 -2.02
CA THR A 165 -0.16 16.65 -1.71
C THR A 165 -1.22 17.64 -1.20
N ALA A 166 -2.41 17.66 -1.81
CA ALA A 166 -3.52 18.51 -1.37
C ALA A 166 -4.01 18.08 0.03
N VAL A 167 -4.20 16.79 0.26
CA VAL A 167 -4.57 16.22 1.57
C VAL A 167 -3.59 16.62 2.65
N LYS A 168 -2.28 16.46 2.45
CA LYS A 168 -1.24 16.83 3.42
C LYS A 168 -1.22 18.33 3.73
N ARG A 169 -1.51 19.16 2.74
CA ARG A 169 -1.61 20.62 2.95
C ARG A 169 -2.87 20.98 3.73
N LEU A 170 -3.99 20.41 3.35
CA LEU A 170 -5.27 20.66 4.00
C LEU A 170 -5.30 20.13 5.44
N SER A 171 -4.79 18.91 5.69
CA SER A 171 -4.68 18.35 7.04
C SER A 171 -3.82 19.22 7.96
N ALA A 172 -2.68 19.71 7.45
CA ALA A 172 -1.83 20.63 8.21
C ALA A 172 -2.51 21.97 8.54
N LEU A 173 -3.34 22.50 7.63
CA LEU A 173 -4.15 23.69 7.88
C LEU A 173 -5.24 23.42 8.93
N TYR A 174 -5.96 22.29 8.84
CA TYR A 174 -6.95 21.89 9.82
C TYR A 174 -6.34 21.72 11.22
N LEU A 175 -5.18 21.06 11.33
CA LEU A 175 -4.48 20.91 12.60
C LEU A 175 -4.04 22.27 13.19
N LYS A 176 -3.64 23.22 12.33
CA LYS A 176 -3.25 24.58 12.75
C LYS A 176 -4.44 25.42 13.19
N THR A 177 -5.61 25.22 12.59
CA THR A 177 -6.86 25.93 12.90
C THR A 177 -7.74 25.17 13.89
N GLU A 178 -7.21 24.13 14.51
CA GLU A 178 -7.90 23.29 15.53
C GLU A 178 -9.16 22.57 15.02
N ARG A 179 -9.30 22.40 13.69
CA ARG A 179 -10.38 21.68 13.04
C ARG A 179 -10.07 20.17 12.98
N TYR A 180 -9.95 19.56 14.16
CA TYR A 180 -9.46 18.19 14.30
C TYR A 180 -10.39 17.12 13.73
N SER A 181 -11.72 17.33 13.78
CA SER A 181 -12.68 16.40 13.22
C SER A 181 -12.62 16.34 11.71
N GLU A 182 -12.43 17.49 11.05
CA GLU A 182 -12.26 17.59 9.61
C GLU A 182 -10.92 16.95 9.17
N ALA A 183 -9.86 17.14 9.95
CA ALA A 183 -8.56 16.50 9.71
C ALA A 183 -8.68 14.96 9.80
N GLU A 184 -9.38 14.43 10.82
CA GLU A 184 -9.64 12.99 10.98
C GLU A 184 -10.38 12.43 9.77
N ASN A 185 -11.47 13.06 9.35
CA ASN A 185 -12.27 12.61 8.22
C ASN A 185 -11.48 12.64 6.91
N LEU A 186 -10.74 13.72 6.65
CA LEU A 186 -9.91 13.88 5.47
C LEU A 186 -8.82 12.80 5.39
N CYS A 187 -8.05 12.62 6.46
CA CYS A 187 -6.97 11.65 6.51
C CYS A 187 -7.50 10.21 6.41
N SER A 188 -8.59 9.88 7.13
CA SER A 188 -9.22 8.57 7.05
C SER A 188 -9.76 8.25 5.66
N HIS A 189 -10.27 9.27 4.93
CA HIS A 189 -10.71 9.11 3.55
C HIS A 189 -9.51 8.89 2.62
N ALA A 190 -8.44 9.66 2.76
CA ALA A 190 -7.26 9.57 1.92
C ALA A 190 -6.53 8.23 2.04
N LEU A 191 -6.48 7.64 3.25
CA LEU A 191 -5.90 6.33 3.51
C LEU A 191 -6.64 5.15 2.83
N ARG A 192 -7.82 5.39 2.23
CA ARG A 192 -8.49 4.39 1.38
C ARG A 192 -7.88 4.30 -0.01
N PHE A 193 -7.20 5.36 -0.46
CA PHE A 193 -6.54 5.42 -1.77
C PHE A 193 -5.05 5.11 -1.66
N ASP A 194 -4.42 5.51 -0.57
CA ASP A 194 -3.01 5.23 -0.27
C ASP A 194 -2.84 4.94 1.22
N ASP A 195 -2.71 3.67 1.55
CA ASP A 195 -2.57 3.18 2.92
C ASP A 195 -1.11 3.14 3.41
N VAL A 196 -0.15 3.60 2.61
CA VAL A 196 1.27 3.62 2.97
C VAL A 196 1.84 5.01 3.21
N ASP A 197 1.02 6.06 3.18
CA ASP A 197 1.48 7.43 3.42
C ASP A 197 1.65 7.75 4.92
N GLU A 198 2.90 7.77 5.37
CA GLU A 198 3.27 8.03 6.77
C GLU A 198 2.78 9.39 7.28
N GLN A 199 2.85 10.45 6.46
CA GLN A 199 2.46 11.79 6.91
C GLN A 199 0.96 11.88 7.20
N ILE A 200 0.14 11.22 6.37
CA ILE A 200 -1.32 11.19 6.55
C ILE A 200 -1.67 10.42 7.84
N TYR A 201 -0.99 9.31 8.14
CA TYR A 201 -1.14 8.63 9.42
C TYR A 201 -0.75 9.51 10.60
N CYS A 202 0.36 10.22 10.51
CA CYS A 202 0.78 11.15 11.57
C CYS A 202 -0.27 12.22 11.84
N ASP A 203 -0.84 12.81 10.80
CA ASP A 203 -1.85 13.87 10.92
C ASP A 203 -3.18 13.30 11.46
N LEU A 204 -3.59 12.10 11.04
CA LEU A 204 -4.73 11.38 11.59
C LEU A 204 -4.55 11.14 13.09
N ILE A 205 -3.43 10.57 13.49
CA ILE A 205 -3.17 10.24 14.89
C ILE A 205 -3.14 11.51 15.75
N ARG A 206 -2.47 12.57 15.28
CA ARG A 206 -2.48 13.87 15.98
C ARG A 206 -3.88 14.44 16.14
N SER A 207 -4.73 14.36 15.11
CA SER A 207 -6.11 14.83 15.18
C SER A 207 -6.93 14.04 16.22
N LEU A 208 -6.74 12.72 16.28
CA LEU A 208 -7.38 11.84 17.27
C LEU A 208 -6.93 12.18 18.71
N LEU A 209 -5.62 12.35 18.91
CA LEU A 209 -5.06 12.73 20.22
C LEU A 209 -5.61 14.07 20.71
N LYS A 210 -5.73 15.05 19.83
CA LYS A 210 -6.27 16.38 20.16
C LYS A 210 -7.77 16.35 20.49
N GLN A 211 -8.49 15.36 19.99
CA GLN A 211 -9.89 15.11 20.32
C GLN A 211 -10.08 14.24 21.57
N GLY A 212 -9.02 13.77 22.20
CA GLY A 212 -9.09 12.85 23.34
C GLY A 212 -9.46 11.41 22.95
N LYS A 213 -9.45 11.05 21.65
CA LYS A 213 -9.74 9.71 21.16
C LYS A 213 -8.51 8.80 21.22
N ASN A 214 -7.96 8.65 22.43
CA ASN A 214 -6.65 8.02 22.65
C ASN A 214 -6.59 6.58 22.17
N ASP A 215 -7.62 5.76 22.42
CA ASP A 215 -7.66 4.35 22.00
C ASP A 215 -7.62 4.19 20.47
N LEU A 216 -8.32 5.10 19.76
CA LEU A 216 -8.29 5.11 18.29
C LEU A 216 -6.94 5.57 17.76
N ALA A 217 -6.30 6.54 18.43
CA ALA A 217 -4.97 7.00 18.07
C ALA A 217 -3.93 5.87 18.18
N VAL A 218 -3.95 5.11 19.28
CA VAL A 218 -3.07 3.94 19.48
C VAL A 218 -3.31 2.87 18.43
N LYS A 219 -4.58 2.50 18.16
CA LYS A 219 -4.93 1.50 17.13
C LYS A 219 -4.45 1.91 15.74
N ASN A 220 -4.62 3.19 15.37
CA ASN A 220 -4.14 3.69 14.08
C ASN A 220 -2.63 3.74 14.00
N PHE A 221 -1.95 4.02 15.12
CA PHE A 221 -0.48 3.99 15.19
C PHE A 221 0.07 2.57 14.98
N ASP A 222 -0.50 1.57 15.68
CA ASP A 222 -0.08 0.18 15.54
C ASP A 222 -0.36 -0.36 14.13
N HIS A 223 -1.50 0.01 13.56
CA HIS A 223 -1.84 -0.32 12.18
C HIS A 223 -0.84 0.30 11.19
N ALA A 224 -0.58 1.60 11.31
CA ALA A 224 0.39 2.30 10.47
C ALA A 224 1.79 1.69 10.56
N LYS A 225 2.24 1.35 11.79
CA LYS A 225 3.53 0.70 12.03
C LYS A 225 3.65 -0.64 11.29
N LYS A 226 2.58 -1.43 11.30
CA LYS A 226 2.51 -2.71 10.61
C LYS A 226 2.54 -2.52 9.09
N VAL A 227 1.68 -1.66 8.53
CA VAL A 227 1.59 -1.40 7.10
C VAL A 227 2.91 -0.85 6.55
N LEU A 228 3.50 0.16 7.20
CA LEU A 228 4.77 0.76 6.77
C LEU A 228 5.93 -0.24 6.83
N GLN A 229 5.96 -1.14 7.83
CA GLN A 229 6.97 -2.16 7.94
C GLN A 229 6.81 -3.25 6.87
N GLU A 230 5.57 -3.68 6.58
CA GLU A 230 5.28 -4.72 5.57
C GLU A 230 5.49 -4.20 4.14
N ALA A 231 5.04 -2.97 3.84
CA ALA A 231 5.09 -2.41 2.49
C ALA A 231 6.47 -1.83 2.14
N LEU A 232 7.10 -1.11 3.06
CA LEU A 232 8.31 -0.33 2.78
C LEU A 232 9.56 -0.83 3.51
N GLY A 233 9.42 -1.79 4.44
CA GLY A 233 10.53 -2.27 5.27
C GLY A 233 11.10 -1.21 6.23
N ILE A 234 10.39 -0.09 6.45
CA ILE A 234 10.87 1.07 7.20
C ILE A 234 10.27 1.05 8.62
N LYS A 235 11.09 1.44 9.61
CA LYS A 235 10.64 1.58 11.01
C LYS A 235 9.98 2.94 11.33
N GLY A 236 9.59 3.70 10.29
CA GLY A 236 9.08 5.06 10.42
C GLY A 236 10.17 6.13 10.44
N THR A 237 9.80 7.36 10.07
CA THR A 237 10.69 8.52 10.07
C THR A 237 10.74 9.17 11.47
N LYS A 238 11.51 10.28 11.58
CA LYS A 238 11.53 11.11 12.80
C LYS A 238 10.14 11.60 13.21
N LYS A 239 9.26 11.91 12.22
CA LYS A 239 7.90 12.39 12.48
C LYS A 239 7.03 11.32 13.13
N PHE A 240 7.16 10.08 12.68
CA PHE A 240 6.46 8.93 13.27
C PHE A 240 6.91 8.66 14.71
N ALA A 241 8.22 8.79 14.96
CA ALA A 241 8.78 8.69 16.31
C ALA A 241 8.32 9.83 17.25
N GLU A 242 8.02 11.03 16.71
CA GLU A 242 7.43 12.13 17.48
C GLU A 242 5.99 11.81 17.91
N VAL A 243 5.20 11.27 16.99
CA VAL A 243 3.82 10.82 17.27
C VAL A 243 3.82 9.69 18.31
N GLU A 244 4.75 8.74 18.24
CA GLU A 244 4.94 7.71 19.25
C GLU A 244 5.21 8.31 20.64
N LYS A 245 6.06 9.33 20.72
CA LYS A 245 6.32 10.05 21.98
C LYS A 245 5.07 10.78 22.51
N ASP A 246 4.24 11.33 21.63
CA ASP A 246 3.02 12.01 22.04
C ASP A 246 1.99 11.02 22.60
N ILE A 247 1.86 9.84 22.00
CA ILE A 247 1.05 8.72 22.54
C ILE A 247 1.58 8.30 23.92
N LEU A 248 2.89 8.11 24.04
CA LEU A 248 3.51 7.69 25.31
C LEU A 248 3.33 8.74 26.45
N LYS A 249 3.26 10.03 26.13
CA LYS A 249 2.99 11.08 27.13
C LYS A 249 1.57 11.00 27.69
N ILE A 250 0.60 10.66 26.84
CA ILE A 250 -0.80 10.54 27.25
C ILE A 250 -0.99 9.33 28.17
N ASN A 251 -0.34 8.22 27.86
CA ASN A 251 -0.33 7.03 28.71
C ASN A 251 0.38 7.27 30.07
N LYS A 252 1.31 8.23 30.14
CA LYS A 252 1.95 8.62 31.41
C LYS A 252 1.11 9.60 32.23
N GLY A 253 0.10 10.25 31.67
CA GLY A 253 -0.76 11.22 32.36
C GLY A 253 -1.90 10.60 33.18
N SER A 254 -2.29 9.38 32.92
CA SER A 254 -3.21 8.59 33.74
C SER A 254 -2.40 7.54 34.50
N ALA A 255 -2.12 7.82 35.78
CA ALA A 255 -1.64 6.76 36.66
C ALA A 255 -2.68 5.64 36.66
N VAL A 256 -2.31 4.48 36.12
CA VAL A 256 -3.15 3.28 36.18
C VAL A 256 -3.07 2.79 37.61
N GLU A 257 -4.12 3.04 38.38
CA GLU A 257 -4.20 2.64 39.80
C GLU A 257 -4.43 1.14 39.99
N ASN A 258 -4.76 0.41 38.91
CA ASN A 258 -5.07 -1.02 38.98
C ASN A 258 -4.09 -1.82 38.09
N LEU A 259 -3.31 -2.68 38.76
CA LEU A 259 -2.36 -3.62 38.14
C LEU A 259 -3.05 -4.59 37.17
N ASP A 260 -4.33 -4.93 37.42
CA ASP A 260 -5.11 -5.86 36.60
C ASP A 260 -5.33 -5.33 35.19
N ILE A 261 -5.43 -3.99 35.01
CA ILE A 261 -5.54 -3.36 33.68
C ILE A 261 -4.25 -3.59 32.89
N ILE A 262 -3.10 -3.37 33.53
CA ILE A 262 -1.79 -3.60 32.91
C ILE A 262 -1.59 -5.08 32.61
N GLN A 263 -1.99 -5.97 33.52
CA GLN A 263 -1.91 -7.41 33.29
C GLN A 263 -2.78 -7.84 32.10
N ASN A 264 -4.01 -7.33 31.99
CA ASN A 264 -4.91 -7.65 30.87
C ASN A 264 -4.42 -7.11 29.51
N GLU A 265 -3.63 -6.03 29.51
CA GLU A 265 -2.99 -5.52 28.29
C GLU A 265 -1.76 -6.35 27.86
N ILE A 266 -1.06 -6.92 28.85
CA ILE A 266 0.17 -7.70 28.63
C ILE A 266 -0.15 -9.17 28.35
N VAL A 267 -1.26 -9.70 28.89
CA VAL A 267 -1.66 -11.09 28.68
C VAL A 267 -1.99 -11.32 27.21
N GLU A 268 -1.32 -12.29 26.64
CA GLU A 268 -1.54 -12.74 25.26
C GLU A 268 -2.99 -13.24 25.11
N LYS A 269 -3.74 -12.65 24.18
CA LYS A 269 -5.17 -12.98 23.96
C LYS A 269 -5.39 -14.17 23.03
N ASP A 270 -4.32 -14.71 22.46
CA ASP A 270 -4.38 -15.85 21.55
C ASP A 270 -3.70 -17.07 22.16
N ASP A 271 -4.41 -18.18 22.20
CA ASP A 271 -3.89 -19.55 22.38
C ASP A 271 -3.07 -19.95 21.13
N ALA A 272 -1.98 -19.24 20.86
CA ALA A 272 -1.07 -19.56 19.77
C ALA A 272 -0.22 -20.77 20.20
N ASP A 273 -0.64 -21.96 19.80
CA ASP A 273 0.19 -23.16 19.89
C ASP A 273 1.53 -22.97 19.17
N GLY A 274 2.64 -23.29 19.82
CA GLY A 274 3.98 -23.33 19.24
C GLY A 274 4.87 -22.13 19.58
N ALA A 275 5.93 -21.95 18.80
CA ALA A 275 6.92 -20.90 19.05
C ALA A 275 6.37 -19.48 18.89
N TYR A 276 6.88 -18.57 19.71
CA TYR A 276 6.58 -17.15 19.60
C TYR A 276 7.37 -16.52 18.45
N PHE A 277 6.66 -16.15 17.38
CA PHE A 277 7.27 -15.54 16.19
C PHE A 277 7.32 -14.03 16.33
N VAL A 278 8.51 -13.48 16.18
CA VAL A 278 8.78 -12.04 16.29
C VAL A 278 9.65 -11.53 15.14
N GLY A 279 9.63 -10.23 14.90
CA GLY A 279 10.62 -9.62 14.04
C GLY A 279 12.04 -9.77 14.60
N TYR A 280 13.05 -9.92 13.73
CA TYR A 280 14.43 -10.14 14.14
C TYR A 280 14.99 -9.11 15.16
N PRO A 281 14.65 -7.80 15.09
CA PRO A 281 15.06 -6.84 16.12
C PRO A 281 14.52 -7.16 17.51
N VAL A 282 13.24 -7.57 17.60
CA VAL A 282 12.61 -7.98 18.88
C VAL A 282 13.21 -9.29 19.35
N PHE A 283 13.44 -10.25 18.44
CA PHE A 283 14.14 -11.49 18.73
C PHE A 283 15.49 -11.25 19.42
N LYS A 284 16.29 -10.28 18.92
CA LYS A 284 17.59 -9.94 19.55
C LYS A 284 17.45 -9.47 20.99
N GLU A 285 16.45 -8.66 21.29
CA GLU A 285 16.26 -8.18 22.67
C GLU A 285 15.75 -9.30 23.59
N LEU A 286 14.80 -10.09 23.14
CA LEU A 286 14.31 -11.26 23.89
C LEU A 286 15.43 -12.29 24.09
N TYR A 287 16.22 -12.59 23.05
CA TYR A 287 17.40 -13.44 23.17
C TYR A 287 18.37 -12.93 24.25
N ARG A 288 18.64 -11.63 24.30
CA ARG A 288 19.54 -11.06 25.31
C ARG A 288 19.01 -11.21 26.73
N ILE A 289 17.70 -11.04 26.90
CA ILE A 289 17.03 -11.19 28.21
C ILE A 289 17.08 -12.66 28.61
N GLU A 290 16.65 -13.58 27.75
CA GLU A 290 16.62 -15.01 28.03
C GLU A 290 18.02 -15.60 28.21
N ALA A 291 19.02 -15.19 27.43
CA ALA A 291 20.41 -15.61 27.60
C ALA A 291 20.97 -15.19 28.98
N ARG A 292 20.63 -14.00 29.48
CA ARG A 292 20.99 -13.56 30.84
C ARG A 292 20.29 -14.41 31.92
N LYS A 293 19.01 -14.72 31.71
CA LYS A 293 18.20 -15.55 32.61
C LYS A 293 18.79 -16.97 32.69
N MET A 294 19.07 -17.59 31.52
CA MET A 294 19.67 -18.94 31.47
C MET A 294 21.03 -18.99 32.16
N SER A 295 21.90 -18.00 31.92
CA SER A 295 23.20 -17.86 32.59
C SER A 295 23.08 -17.73 34.14
N ARG A 296 21.99 -17.16 34.65
CA ARG A 296 21.74 -17.00 36.08
C ARG A 296 21.25 -18.30 36.73
N ILE A 297 20.40 -19.06 36.03
CA ILE A 297 19.84 -20.30 36.55
C ILE A 297 20.73 -21.52 36.30
N GLY A 298 21.81 -21.36 35.47
CA GLY A 298 22.72 -22.45 35.13
C GLY A 298 22.16 -23.44 34.11
N GLU A 299 21.07 -23.11 33.43
CA GLU A 299 20.49 -23.97 32.40
C GLU A 299 21.06 -23.74 31.03
N ALA A 300 21.12 -24.80 30.22
CA ALA A 300 21.59 -24.74 28.85
C ALA A 300 20.49 -24.18 27.91
N ALA A 301 20.86 -23.31 27.00
CA ALA A 301 20.02 -22.86 25.92
C ALA A 301 20.77 -22.93 24.61
N HIS A 302 20.05 -23.10 23.51
CA HIS A 302 20.66 -23.22 22.17
C HIS A 302 20.00 -22.27 21.17
N ILE A 303 20.80 -21.83 20.21
CA ILE A 303 20.33 -21.14 19.03
C ILE A 303 20.42 -22.10 17.84
N LEU A 304 19.37 -22.11 17.00
CA LEU A 304 19.27 -22.94 15.82
C LEU A 304 19.05 -22.03 14.62
N LEU A 305 19.91 -22.16 13.61
CA LEU A 305 19.75 -21.50 12.31
C LEU A 305 19.27 -22.54 11.31
N LEU A 306 18.18 -22.25 10.63
CA LEU A 306 17.59 -23.06 9.56
C LEU A 306 17.76 -22.32 8.24
N THR A 307 18.49 -22.92 7.30
CA THR A 307 18.79 -22.32 5.98
C THR A 307 18.13 -23.14 4.89
N ALA A 308 17.31 -22.50 4.07
CA ALA A 308 16.69 -23.09 2.89
C ALA A 308 17.57 -22.82 1.65
N GLU A 309 17.97 -23.89 0.96
CA GLU A 309 18.83 -23.84 -0.23
C GLU A 309 18.18 -24.61 -1.38
N LEU A 310 18.47 -24.23 -2.62
CA LEU A 310 18.01 -24.97 -3.78
C LEU A 310 18.74 -26.30 -3.88
N GLY A 311 17.99 -27.39 -4.06
CA GLY A 311 18.54 -28.73 -4.23
C GLY A 311 19.19 -28.91 -5.60
N GLU A 312 19.94 -30.01 -5.75
CA GLU A 312 20.56 -30.38 -7.02
C GLU A 312 19.51 -30.55 -8.14
N GLY A 313 19.84 -30.07 -9.35
CA GLY A 313 18.98 -30.23 -10.54
C GLY A 313 17.92 -29.13 -10.76
N VAL A 314 17.98 -28.02 -10.01
CA VAL A 314 17.19 -26.84 -10.33
C VAL A 314 17.91 -26.03 -11.41
N ASP A 315 17.22 -25.76 -12.53
CA ASP A 315 17.75 -24.98 -13.65
C ASP A 315 18.24 -23.59 -13.19
N ASP A 316 19.50 -23.30 -13.43
CA ASP A 316 20.19 -22.11 -12.94
C ASP A 316 19.85 -20.84 -13.74
N SER A 317 19.16 -20.97 -14.87
CA SER A 317 18.94 -19.87 -15.81
C SER A 317 17.76 -18.93 -15.43
N ASN A 318 16.86 -19.31 -14.52
CA ASN A 318 15.65 -18.55 -14.23
C ASN A 318 15.60 -18.02 -12.78
N GLU A 319 16.15 -16.84 -12.56
CA GLU A 319 16.19 -16.17 -11.24
C GLU A 319 14.79 -15.92 -10.62
N ARG A 320 13.77 -15.66 -11.45
CA ARG A 320 12.38 -15.47 -10.93
C ARG A 320 11.82 -16.78 -10.39
N ALA A 321 12.04 -17.89 -11.08
CA ALA A 321 11.62 -19.20 -10.63
C ALA A 321 12.31 -19.62 -9.33
N LYS A 322 13.61 -19.35 -9.18
CA LYS A 322 14.37 -19.58 -7.96
C LYS A 322 13.81 -18.81 -6.77
N ARG A 323 13.59 -17.50 -6.92
CA ARG A 323 13.00 -16.65 -5.88
C ARG A 323 11.61 -17.14 -5.49
N PHE A 324 10.79 -17.53 -6.45
CA PHE A 324 9.46 -18.08 -6.17
C PHE A 324 9.53 -19.38 -5.37
N LEU A 325 10.42 -20.32 -5.74
CA LEU A 325 10.62 -21.59 -5.02
C LEU A 325 11.08 -21.38 -3.59
N ILE A 326 12.06 -20.49 -3.38
CA ILE A 326 12.54 -20.12 -2.05
C ILE A 326 11.43 -19.46 -1.22
N LYS A 327 10.70 -18.51 -1.79
CA LYS A 327 9.58 -17.84 -1.08
C LYS A 327 8.52 -18.85 -0.63
N GLN A 328 8.15 -19.79 -1.49
CA GLN A 328 7.21 -20.85 -1.17
C GLN A 328 7.76 -21.78 -0.08
N ALA A 329 9.02 -22.19 -0.20
CA ALA A 329 9.70 -23.03 0.79
C ALA A 329 9.80 -22.36 2.17
N MET A 330 10.08 -21.06 2.21
CA MET A 330 10.15 -20.30 3.46
C MET A 330 8.77 -20.24 4.16
N GLY A 331 7.67 -20.11 3.43
CA GLY A 331 6.33 -20.20 4.02
C GLY A 331 5.99 -21.60 4.55
N GLN A 332 6.49 -22.66 3.91
CA GLN A 332 6.35 -24.04 4.41
C GLN A 332 7.25 -24.29 5.62
N LEU A 333 8.47 -23.74 5.62
CA LEU A 333 9.39 -23.85 6.74
C LEU A 333 8.85 -23.13 7.99
N GLU A 334 8.23 -21.96 7.83
CA GLU A 334 7.56 -21.27 8.94
C GLU A 334 6.45 -22.12 9.54
N LYS A 335 5.61 -22.76 8.72
CA LYS A 335 4.56 -23.67 9.19
C LYS A 335 5.15 -24.90 9.93
N ALA A 336 6.25 -25.45 9.42
CA ALA A 336 6.95 -26.56 10.09
C ALA A 336 7.52 -26.14 11.44
N ILE A 337 8.11 -24.95 11.53
CA ILE A 337 8.62 -24.39 12.78
C ILE A 337 7.47 -24.24 13.80
N ARG A 338 6.35 -23.61 13.41
CA ARG A 338 5.18 -23.44 14.30
C ARG A 338 4.64 -24.77 14.85
N ARG A 339 4.59 -25.82 14.03
CA ARG A 339 4.10 -27.15 14.43
C ARG A 339 5.08 -27.92 15.31
N SER A 340 6.38 -27.69 15.12
CA SER A 340 7.43 -28.47 15.75
C SER A 340 7.95 -27.88 17.06
N LEU A 341 7.69 -26.61 17.32
CA LEU A 341 8.20 -25.92 18.49
C LEU A 341 7.11 -25.74 19.54
N ARG A 342 7.52 -25.55 20.78
CA ARG A 342 6.62 -25.39 21.95
C ARG A 342 6.45 -23.92 22.32
N MET A 343 5.44 -23.65 23.13
CA MET A 343 5.28 -22.34 23.76
C MET A 343 6.54 -22.01 24.59
N GLY A 344 7.06 -20.79 24.45
CA GLY A 344 8.29 -20.35 25.10
C GLY A 344 9.54 -20.43 24.19
N ASP A 345 9.49 -21.19 23.08
CA ASP A 345 10.55 -21.11 22.06
C ASP A 345 10.34 -19.83 21.22
N LEU A 346 11.44 -19.17 20.81
CA LEU A 346 11.37 -17.95 20.01
C LEU A 346 11.82 -18.24 18.58
N ALA A 347 11.15 -17.69 17.58
CA ALA A 347 11.55 -17.79 16.20
C ALA A 347 11.47 -16.43 15.50
N ALA A 348 12.39 -16.19 14.57
CA ALA A 348 12.39 -15.00 13.71
C ALA A 348 12.91 -15.32 12.32
N ARG A 349 12.38 -14.62 11.32
CA ARG A 349 12.99 -14.62 9.99
C ARG A 349 14.25 -13.77 10.03
N TYR A 350 15.39 -14.39 9.69
CA TYR A 350 16.69 -13.70 9.67
C TYR A 350 17.01 -13.10 8.30
N SER A 351 16.72 -13.85 7.23
CA SER A 351 16.94 -13.43 5.85
C SER A 351 15.87 -14.01 4.92
N ASP A 352 16.03 -13.79 3.61
CA ASP A 352 15.12 -14.37 2.61
C ASP A 352 15.16 -15.89 2.56
N THR A 353 16.23 -16.51 3.08
CA THR A 353 16.46 -17.95 3.06
C THR A 353 16.62 -18.55 4.45
N GLN A 354 16.51 -17.76 5.52
CA GLN A 354 16.88 -18.24 6.86
C GLN A 354 15.89 -17.87 7.94
N PHE A 355 15.66 -18.84 8.85
CA PHE A 355 15.05 -18.61 10.16
C PHE A 355 16.05 -18.85 11.27
N VAL A 356 15.98 -18.03 12.31
CA VAL A 356 16.69 -18.23 13.58
C VAL A 356 15.69 -18.58 14.67
N VAL A 357 16.05 -19.59 15.47
CA VAL A 357 15.22 -20.09 16.59
C VAL A 357 16.08 -20.06 17.85
N PHE A 358 15.48 -19.62 18.96
CA PHE A 358 16.07 -19.71 20.29
C PHE A 358 15.28 -20.73 21.13
N LEU A 359 15.97 -21.68 21.69
CA LEU A 359 15.44 -22.80 22.46
C LEU A 359 15.94 -22.67 23.91
N PRO A 360 15.14 -22.09 24.83
CA PRO A 360 15.48 -22.02 26.24
C PRO A 360 15.38 -23.39 26.87
N THR A 361 16.14 -23.63 27.94
CA THR A 361 16.11 -24.89 28.74
C THR A 361 16.21 -26.14 27.85
N CYS A 362 17.12 -26.14 26.90
CA CYS A 362 17.26 -27.21 25.90
C CYS A 362 18.70 -27.69 25.83
N THR A 363 18.89 -29.02 25.95
CA THR A 363 20.22 -29.64 25.78
C THR A 363 20.60 -29.75 24.32
N TYR A 364 21.88 -29.99 24.05
CA TYR A 364 22.37 -30.19 22.69
C TYR A 364 21.64 -31.32 21.94
N GLU A 365 21.45 -32.45 22.62
CA GLU A 365 20.76 -33.62 22.06
C GLU A 365 19.28 -33.32 21.76
N SER A 366 18.60 -32.61 22.67
CA SER A 366 17.22 -32.19 22.47
C SER A 366 17.10 -31.20 21.28
N THR A 367 18.03 -30.26 21.16
CA THR A 367 18.10 -29.33 20.02
C THR A 367 18.23 -30.06 18.69
N LYS A 368 19.08 -31.10 18.65
CA LYS A 368 19.26 -31.95 17.46
C LYS A 368 18.00 -32.72 17.08
N VAL A 369 17.25 -33.20 18.06
CA VAL A 369 15.94 -33.88 17.85
C VAL A 369 14.94 -32.88 17.31
N ILE A 370 14.85 -31.68 17.87
CA ILE A 370 13.96 -30.59 17.41
C ILE A 370 14.30 -30.21 15.96
N ALA A 371 15.58 -29.96 15.65
CA ALA A 371 16.00 -29.63 14.29
C ALA A 371 15.59 -30.70 13.26
N LYS A 372 15.79 -31.99 13.59
CA LYS A 372 15.35 -33.12 12.76
C LYS A 372 13.84 -33.13 12.56
N ARG A 373 13.05 -32.86 13.64
CA ARG A 373 11.60 -32.83 13.56
C ARG A 373 11.11 -31.70 12.64
N VAL A 374 11.65 -30.47 12.78
CA VAL A 374 11.33 -29.36 11.89
C VAL A 374 11.64 -29.69 10.43
N ILE A 375 12.81 -30.29 10.14
CA ILE A 375 13.20 -30.68 8.78
C ILE A 375 12.29 -31.78 8.25
N THR A 376 11.86 -32.73 9.08
CA THR A 376 10.94 -33.79 8.68
C THR A 376 9.55 -33.24 8.37
N ASP A 377 9.03 -32.36 9.22
CA ASP A 377 7.76 -31.67 9.00
C ASP A 377 7.81 -30.80 7.74
N PHE A 378 8.89 -30.08 7.53
CA PHE A 378 9.09 -29.32 6.31
C PHE A 378 9.06 -30.21 5.06
N LYS A 379 9.76 -31.35 5.08
CA LYS A 379 9.73 -32.33 3.97
C LYS A 379 8.34 -32.88 3.71
N SER A 380 7.53 -33.06 4.74
CA SER A 380 6.14 -33.52 4.59
C SER A 380 5.22 -32.48 3.95
N LEU A 381 5.51 -31.20 4.15
CA LEU A 381 4.76 -30.07 3.57
C LEU A 381 5.17 -29.76 2.11
N GLN A 382 6.33 -30.22 1.70
CA GLN A 382 6.83 -30.00 0.33
C GLN A 382 6.20 -30.99 -0.68
N ARG A 383 5.64 -30.44 -1.76
CA ARG A 383 5.22 -31.23 -2.94
C ARG A 383 6.38 -31.58 -3.89
N SER A 384 7.51 -30.86 -3.79
CA SER A 384 8.69 -31.07 -4.64
C SER A 384 9.96 -31.00 -3.81
N LYS A 385 10.91 -31.92 -4.05
CA LYS A 385 12.21 -31.97 -3.34
C LYS A 385 13.22 -30.92 -3.86
N ARG A 386 12.76 -29.80 -4.40
CA ARG A 386 13.60 -28.79 -5.05
C ARG A 386 14.32 -27.84 -4.08
N VAL A 387 13.89 -27.82 -2.81
CA VAL A 387 14.53 -27.02 -1.76
C VAL A 387 14.90 -27.92 -0.60
N VAL A 388 16.11 -27.77 -0.11
CA VAL A 388 16.64 -28.52 1.05
C VAL A 388 16.83 -27.56 2.21
N VAL A 389 16.57 -28.01 3.43
CA VAL A 389 16.80 -27.23 4.65
C VAL A 389 17.97 -27.83 5.42
N HIS A 390 18.96 -27.00 5.70
CA HIS A 390 20.09 -27.29 6.56
C HIS A 390 19.90 -26.63 7.93
N SER A 391 20.47 -27.25 8.96
CA SER A 391 20.43 -26.74 10.33
C SER A 391 21.82 -26.59 10.90
N GLN A 392 22.10 -25.45 11.52
CA GLN A 392 23.28 -25.21 12.33
C GLN A 392 22.82 -24.84 13.75
N MET A 393 23.53 -25.32 14.76
CA MET A 393 23.15 -25.08 16.15
C MET A 393 24.39 -24.73 16.99
N GLU A 394 24.20 -23.81 17.92
CA GLU A 394 25.25 -23.38 18.84
C GLU A 394 24.67 -23.18 20.24
N GLN A 395 25.44 -23.55 21.26
CA GLN A 395 25.06 -23.30 22.65
C GLN A 395 25.18 -21.81 22.96
N VAL A 396 24.20 -21.26 23.64
CA VAL A 396 24.21 -19.89 24.09
C VAL A 396 25.22 -19.71 25.21
N THR A 397 26.35 -19.12 24.89
CA THR A 397 27.41 -18.78 25.84
C THR A 397 27.48 -17.26 25.99
N ARG A 398 27.70 -16.79 27.22
CA ARG A 398 27.99 -15.37 27.47
C ARG A 398 29.40 -15.08 26.98
N LYS A 399 29.57 -14.70 25.71
CA LYS A 399 30.84 -14.08 25.28
C LYS A 399 30.97 -12.78 26.05
N ALA A 400 31.92 -12.73 27.00
CA ALA A 400 32.34 -11.48 27.58
C ALA A 400 32.74 -10.56 26.41
N SER A 401 32.13 -9.38 26.33
CA SER A 401 32.60 -8.35 25.41
C SER A 401 34.05 -8.06 25.78
N ARG A 402 34.99 -8.58 24.98
CA ARG A 402 36.35 -8.04 25.01
C ARG A 402 36.22 -6.62 24.49
N LEU A 403 36.28 -5.66 25.43
CA LEU A 403 36.63 -4.30 25.13
C LEU A 403 38.02 -4.40 24.43
N VAL A 404 38.06 -4.11 23.15
CA VAL A 404 39.30 -3.82 22.45
C VAL A 404 39.72 -2.47 22.96
N GLU A 405 40.82 -2.44 23.69
CA GLU A 405 41.61 -1.28 23.99
C GLU A 405 42.05 -0.57 22.71
#